data_24e78d177b819f401c60869a261e68dc
#
_entry.id   24e78d177b819f401c60869a261e68dc
#
_cell.length_a   1.000
_cell.length_b   1.000
_cell.length_c   1.000
_cell.angle_alpha   90.00
_cell.angle_beta   90.00
_cell.angle_gamma   90.00
#
_symmetry.space_group_name_H-M   'P 1'
#
loop_
_entity.id
_entity.type
_entity.pdbx_description
1 polymer ?
#
loop_
_entity_poly.entity_id
_entity_poly.type
_entity_poly.pdbx_seq_one_letter_code
_entity_poly.pdbx_strand_id
1 'polypeptide(L)'
;VEVAAAAIDRPFRMAAQWINRPDGAFRGIAGTVASGRVAVGDNVAVLPAGTTAAVARIVTYDGDLTAATAGQAVTLVLDTDIDVSRGDLLVVSDARPPVADQFAADVIWLADAPLMPGRRYLLRQGPAMVNAQVTDIKHAVDVNTLAERSVKTLALNDVAVCNLSLDKAIALEGYGDNPATGNFILIDRVTNATVGCGMVKFALRRAANIHRHAMKVDAAARAAANDQKACVLWFTGLSGAGKSTIADQVEQRLHAAGHRXX
;
A
#
# COMPACT_ATOMS: atom_id res chain seq x y z
N VAL A 1 -25.47 21.20 8.11
CA VAL A 1 -24.33 20.28 8.05
C VAL A 1 -24.86 18.95 7.55
N GLU A 2 -24.40 18.50 6.36
CA GLU A 2 -24.73 17.15 5.89
C GLU A 2 -24.00 16.14 6.76
N VAL A 3 -24.73 15.21 7.33
CA VAL A 3 -24.14 14.09 8.07
C VAL A 3 -23.65 13.08 7.05
N ALA A 4 -22.36 12.75 7.09
CA ALA A 4 -21.80 11.74 6.19
C ALA A 4 -22.55 10.41 6.36
N ALA A 5 -22.68 9.66 5.27
CA ALA A 5 -23.27 8.32 5.30
C ALA A 5 -22.62 7.49 6.40
N ALA A 6 -23.43 6.71 7.10
CA ALA A 6 -22.93 5.88 8.19
C ALA A 6 -21.80 4.97 7.69
N ALA A 7 -20.81 4.76 8.53
CA ALA A 7 -19.66 3.92 8.14
C ALA A 7 -20.09 2.51 7.71
N ILE A 8 -21.21 2.03 8.19
CA ILE A 8 -21.76 0.71 7.86
C ILE A 8 -22.22 0.60 6.40
N ASP A 9 -22.62 1.73 5.78
CA ASP A 9 -23.11 1.74 4.39
C ASP A 9 -21.98 1.74 3.34
N ARG A 10 -20.74 1.87 3.79
CA ARG A 10 -19.56 1.83 2.92
C ARG A 10 -19.10 0.39 2.72
N PRO A 11 -18.28 0.12 1.71
CA PRO A 11 -17.67 -1.20 1.56
C PRO A 11 -16.83 -1.60 2.79
N PHE A 12 -16.75 -2.90 3.06
CA PHE A 12 -15.98 -3.42 4.18
C PHE A 12 -14.51 -3.06 4.08
N ARG A 13 -13.98 -2.55 5.20
CA ARG A 13 -12.55 -2.25 5.39
C ARG A 13 -12.14 -2.62 6.80
N MET A 14 -11.02 -3.35 6.92
CA MET A 14 -10.41 -3.66 8.21
C MET A 14 -8.89 -3.71 8.04
N ALA A 15 -8.16 -2.85 8.71
CA ALA A 15 -6.71 -2.92 8.71
C ALA A 15 -6.22 -3.97 9.71
N ALA A 16 -5.28 -4.80 9.28
CA ALA A 16 -4.66 -5.81 10.13
C ALA A 16 -3.79 -5.12 11.20
N GLN A 17 -4.23 -5.19 12.45
CA GLN A 17 -3.52 -4.60 13.59
C GLN A 17 -2.56 -5.62 14.22
N TRP A 18 -2.94 -6.87 14.23
CA TRP A 18 -2.18 -7.95 14.84
C TRP A 18 -2.50 -9.28 14.16
N ILE A 19 -1.46 -10.11 13.96
CA ILE A 19 -1.64 -11.47 13.45
C ILE A 19 -1.42 -12.41 14.64
N ASN A 20 -2.49 -13.08 15.02
CA ASN A 20 -2.51 -13.96 16.19
C ASN A 20 -2.27 -15.42 15.76
N ARG A 21 -1.20 -16.02 16.26
CA ARG A 21 -0.86 -17.43 16.02
C ARG A 21 -0.45 -18.07 17.35
N PRO A 22 -1.42 -18.37 18.23
CA PRO A 22 -1.09 -18.99 19.53
C PRO A 22 -0.54 -20.43 19.36
N ASP A 23 -0.89 -21.09 18.26
CA ASP A 23 -0.41 -22.44 17.94
C ASP A 23 -0.35 -22.63 16.41
N GLY A 24 0.02 -23.80 15.94
CA GLY A 24 0.15 -24.09 14.52
C GLY A 24 -1.17 -24.23 13.77
N ALA A 25 -2.28 -24.40 14.49
CA ALA A 25 -3.59 -24.65 13.87
C ALA A 25 -4.44 -23.37 13.73
N PHE A 26 -4.15 -22.32 14.50
CA PHE A 26 -4.93 -21.10 14.50
C PHE A 26 -4.13 -19.92 13.93
N ARG A 27 -4.71 -19.25 12.93
CA ARG A 27 -4.21 -17.97 12.44
C ARG A 27 -5.36 -16.98 12.35
N GLY A 28 -5.32 -15.97 13.21
CA GLY A 28 -6.33 -14.92 13.26
C GLY A 28 -5.76 -13.56 12.93
N ILE A 29 -6.50 -12.78 12.16
CA ILE A 29 -6.14 -11.41 11.78
C ILE A 29 -7.02 -10.47 12.62
N ALA A 30 -6.43 -9.85 13.63
CA ALA A 30 -7.15 -8.96 14.53
C ALA A 30 -7.15 -7.53 14.01
N GLY A 31 -8.29 -6.87 14.13
CA GLY A 31 -8.45 -5.46 13.73
C GLY A 31 -9.81 -4.93 14.15
N THR A 32 -10.01 -3.64 13.90
CA THR A 32 -11.32 -2.99 14.05
C THR A 32 -11.90 -2.79 12.65
N VAL A 33 -13.16 -3.16 12.46
CA VAL A 33 -13.86 -2.91 11.20
C VAL A 33 -14.02 -1.40 11.05
N ALA A 34 -13.31 -0.82 10.06
CA ALA A 34 -13.30 0.63 9.84
C ALA A 34 -14.57 1.10 9.12
N SER A 35 -15.08 0.27 8.21
CA SER A 35 -16.32 0.55 7.47
C SER A 35 -16.95 -0.73 6.97
N GLY A 36 -18.24 -0.64 6.66
CA GLY A 36 -19.02 -1.72 6.06
C GLY A 36 -19.36 -2.85 7.01
N ARG A 37 -19.56 -4.00 6.40
CA ARG A 37 -19.94 -5.25 7.08
C ARG A 37 -19.19 -6.40 6.43
N VAL A 38 -18.83 -7.41 7.23
CA VAL A 38 -18.27 -8.68 6.75
C VAL A 38 -18.99 -9.84 7.46
N ALA A 39 -19.23 -10.91 6.73
CA ALA A 39 -19.88 -12.11 7.26
C ALA A 39 -19.04 -13.35 7.00
N VAL A 40 -19.30 -14.41 7.75
CA VAL A 40 -18.71 -15.73 7.49
C VAL A 40 -19.14 -16.17 6.08
N GLY A 41 -18.18 -16.59 5.27
CA GLY A 41 -18.36 -16.98 3.88
C GLY A 41 -18.04 -15.87 2.86
N ASP A 42 -17.92 -14.62 3.31
CA ASP A 42 -17.58 -13.52 2.38
C ASP A 42 -16.15 -13.67 1.87
N ASN A 43 -15.94 -13.34 0.59
CA ASN A 43 -14.61 -13.29 -0.01
C ASN A 43 -13.97 -11.93 0.26
N VAL A 44 -12.81 -11.97 0.89
CA VAL A 44 -12.01 -10.77 1.17
C VAL A 44 -10.70 -10.81 0.40
N ALA A 45 -10.20 -9.64 0.05
CA ALA A 45 -8.87 -9.46 -0.52
C ALA A 45 -7.98 -8.76 0.50
N VAL A 46 -6.71 -9.15 0.56
CA VAL A 46 -5.68 -8.52 1.41
C VAL A 46 -4.82 -7.62 0.53
N LEU A 47 -4.83 -6.33 0.80
CA LEU A 47 -4.07 -5.33 0.03
C LEU A 47 -2.83 -4.91 0.81
N PRO A 48 -1.70 -4.62 0.15
CA PRO A 48 -1.57 -4.40 -1.31
C PRO A 48 -1.37 -5.66 -2.16
N ALA A 49 -1.15 -6.84 -1.57
CA ALA A 49 -0.84 -8.07 -2.32
C ALA A 49 -1.96 -8.48 -3.29
N GLY A 50 -3.21 -8.27 -2.90
CA GLY A 50 -4.37 -8.63 -3.72
C GLY A 50 -4.80 -10.08 -3.63
N THR A 51 -4.18 -10.86 -2.74
CA THR A 51 -4.58 -12.27 -2.49
C THR A 51 -5.96 -12.33 -1.87
N THR A 52 -6.72 -13.36 -2.19
CA THR A 52 -8.10 -13.52 -1.73
C THR A 52 -8.30 -14.80 -0.93
N ALA A 53 -9.23 -14.77 0.01
CA ALA A 53 -9.66 -15.93 0.79
C ALA A 53 -11.06 -15.67 1.32
N ALA A 54 -11.77 -16.73 1.72
CA ALA A 54 -13.07 -16.59 2.34
C ALA A 54 -12.93 -16.48 3.87
N VAL A 55 -13.80 -15.71 4.49
CA VAL A 55 -13.88 -15.61 5.96
C VAL A 55 -14.47 -16.89 6.52
N ALA A 56 -13.66 -17.69 7.21
CA ALA A 56 -14.10 -18.95 7.84
C ALA A 56 -14.76 -18.70 9.20
N ARG A 57 -14.20 -17.75 10.01
CA ARG A 57 -14.74 -17.44 11.35
C ARG A 57 -14.49 -15.96 11.67
N ILE A 58 -15.37 -15.40 12.48
CA ILE A 58 -15.24 -14.06 13.07
C ILE A 58 -15.24 -14.25 14.58
N VAL A 59 -14.10 -14.08 15.21
CA VAL A 59 -13.88 -14.42 16.63
C VAL A 59 -13.83 -13.13 17.45
N THR A 60 -14.54 -13.13 18.58
CA THR A 60 -14.44 -12.06 19.59
C THR A 60 -14.17 -12.66 20.96
N TYR A 61 -13.97 -11.82 21.96
CA TYR A 61 -13.80 -12.27 23.34
C TYR A 61 -15.04 -13.03 23.84
N ASP A 62 -16.24 -12.62 23.42
CA ASP A 62 -17.50 -13.19 23.87
C ASP A 62 -17.95 -14.40 23.03
N GLY A 63 -17.17 -14.78 22.04
CA GLY A 63 -17.47 -15.92 21.14
C GLY A 63 -17.46 -15.55 19.67
N ASP A 64 -17.83 -16.50 18.84
CA ASP A 64 -17.84 -16.32 17.39
C ASP A 64 -19.12 -15.58 16.93
N LEU A 65 -18.94 -14.70 15.95
CA LEU A 65 -20.03 -13.98 15.29
C LEU A 65 -20.27 -14.52 13.89
N THR A 66 -21.50 -14.39 13.42
CA THR A 66 -21.83 -14.69 12.01
C THR A 66 -21.47 -13.51 11.09
N ALA A 67 -21.44 -12.30 11.63
CA ALA A 67 -21.07 -11.09 10.88
C ALA A 67 -20.55 -10.02 11.83
N ALA A 68 -19.74 -9.10 11.30
CA ALA A 68 -19.24 -7.94 12.04
C ALA A 68 -19.43 -6.67 11.20
N THR A 69 -19.66 -5.55 11.89
CA THR A 69 -19.93 -4.25 11.27
C THR A 69 -18.96 -3.18 11.77
N ALA A 70 -18.95 -2.05 11.08
CA ALA A 70 -18.10 -0.90 11.41
C ALA A 70 -18.12 -0.58 12.92
N GLY A 71 -16.95 -0.38 13.49
CA GLY A 71 -16.73 -0.09 14.91
C GLY A 71 -16.41 -1.31 15.76
N GLN A 72 -16.69 -2.53 15.29
CA GLN A 72 -16.44 -3.75 16.07
C GLN A 72 -14.97 -4.20 15.93
N ALA A 73 -14.36 -4.55 17.07
CA ALA A 73 -13.03 -5.15 17.13
C ALA A 73 -13.20 -6.68 17.04
N VAL A 74 -12.61 -7.29 16.03
CA VAL A 74 -12.77 -8.71 15.74
C VAL A 74 -11.44 -9.35 15.31
N THR A 75 -11.42 -10.68 15.34
CA THR A 75 -10.35 -11.47 14.74
C THR A 75 -10.96 -12.31 13.62
N LEU A 76 -10.53 -12.06 12.38
CA LEU A 76 -10.97 -12.84 11.23
C LEU A 76 -10.04 -14.04 11.05
N VAL A 77 -10.62 -15.22 10.87
CA VAL A 77 -9.93 -16.44 10.47
C VAL A 77 -10.33 -16.73 9.03
N LEU A 78 -9.36 -16.90 8.16
CA LEU A 78 -9.59 -17.17 6.75
C LEU A 78 -9.52 -18.67 6.48
N ASP A 79 -10.20 -19.12 5.43
CA ASP A 79 -10.24 -20.54 5.02
C ASP A 79 -8.92 -21.03 4.43
N THR A 80 -8.09 -20.11 3.98
CA THR A 80 -6.78 -20.39 3.35
C THR A 80 -5.71 -19.58 4.06
N ASP A 81 -4.55 -20.19 4.29
CA ASP A 81 -3.41 -19.52 4.90
C ASP A 81 -2.71 -18.64 3.86
N ILE A 82 -3.12 -17.37 3.80
CA ILE A 82 -2.53 -16.37 2.92
C ILE A 82 -1.64 -15.41 3.73
N ASP A 83 -0.65 -14.85 3.08
CA ASP A 83 0.29 -13.94 3.76
C ASP A 83 -0.39 -12.61 4.08
N VAL A 84 -0.40 -12.26 5.37
CA VAL A 84 -0.98 -11.00 5.88
C VAL A 84 0.01 -10.42 6.88
N SER A 85 0.28 -9.15 6.75
CA SER A 85 1.16 -8.40 7.66
C SER A 85 0.41 -7.28 8.35
N ARG A 86 0.93 -6.86 9.51
CA ARG A 86 0.40 -5.67 10.18
C ARG A 86 0.44 -4.48 9.22
N GLY A 87 -0.69 -3.81 9.08
CA GLY A 87 -0.86 -2.66 8.19
C GLY A 87 -1.53 -2.99 6.86
N ASP A 88 -1.61 -4.28 6.50
CA ASP A 88 -2.37 -4.68 5.31
C ASP A 88 -3.86 -4.37 5.52
N LEU A 89 -4.56 -4.09 4.43
CA LEU A 89 -5.98 -3.76 4.47
C LEU A 89 -6.80 -4.93 3.92
N LEU A 90 -7.70 -5.48 4.75
CA LEU A 90 -8.69 -6.46 4.31
C LEU A 90 -9.90 -5.70 3.78
N VAL A 91 -10.33 -6.07 2.58
CA VAL A 91 -11.43 -5.42 1.85
C VAL A 91 -12.34 -6.47 1.24
N VAL A 92 -13.61 -6.13 0.99
CA VAL A 92 -14.46 -7.00 0.17
C VAL A 92 -13.85 -7.11 -1.24
N SER A 93 -13.81 -8.33 -1.78
CA SER A 93 -13.08 -8.63 -3.02
C SER A 93 -13.56 -7.83 -4.23
N ASP A 94 -14.84 -7.50 -4.28
CA ASP A 94 -15.47 -6.85 -5.43
C ASP A 94 -15.41 -5.31 -5.39
N ALA A 95 -14.97 -4.73 -4.28
CA ALA A 95 -14.89 -3.27 -4.11
C ALA A 95 -13.56 -2.86 -3.50
N ARG A 96 -12.47 -3.11 -4.25
CA ARG A 96 -11.10 -2.83 -3.80
C ARG A 96 -10.74 -1.37 -4.02
N PRO A 97 -10.17 -0.69 -3.01
CA PRO A 97 -9.59 0.64 -3.23
C PRO A 97 -8.33 0.54 -4.11
N PRO A 98 -7.94 1.64 -4.74
CA PRO A 98 -6.66 1.67 -5.46
C PRO A 98 -5.48 1.36 -4.54
N VAL A 99 -4.50 0.66 -5.08
CA VAL A 99 -3.19 0.46 -4.46
C VAL A 99 -2.20 1.35 -5.19
N ALA A 100 -1.51 2.23 -4.48
CA ALA A 100 -0.63 3.20 -5.12
C ALA A 100 0.55 3.58 -4.24
N ASP A 101 1.62 4.02 -4.89
CA ASP A 101 2.83 4.56 -4.26
C ASP A 101 2.95 6.07 -4.46
N GLN A 102 1.99 6.69 -5.17
CA GLN A 102 1.94 8.14 -5.38
C GLN A 102 0.50 8.61 -5.30
N PHE A 103 0.29 9.74 -4.63
CA PHE A 103 -1.06 10.29 -4.45
C PHE A 103 -1.02 11.79 -4.18
N ALA A 104 -2.15 12.44 -4.41
CA ALA A 104 -2.40 13.83 -4.03
C ALA A 104 -3.17 13.87 -2.71
N ALA A 105 -2.85 14.83 -1.86
CA ALA A 105 -3.51 14.99 -0.56
C ALA A 105 -3.55 16.46 -0.14
N ASP A 106 -4.55 16.81 0.63
CA ASP A 106 -4.52 18.03 1.44
C ASP A 106 -3.66 17.74 2.67
N VAL A 107 -2.65 18.58 2.92
CA VAL A 107 -1.70 18.42 4.02
C VAL A 107 -1.77 19.65 4.92
N ILE A 108 -1.86 19.44 6.22
CA ILE A 108 -1.75 20.48 7.24
C ILE A 108 -0.40 20.30 7.92
N TRP A 109 0.43 21.33 7.90
CA TRP A 109 1.75 21.26 8.50
C TRP A 109 1.71 21.70 9.97
N LEU A 110 2.29 20.91 10.87
CA LEU A 110 2.14 21.06 12.33
C LEU A 110 3.47 21.34 13.05
N ALA A 111 4.57 21.46 12.31
CA ALA A 111 5.89 21.67 12.93
C ALA A 111 6.40 23.08 12.69
N ASP A 112 7.20 23.59 13.66
CA ASP A 112 7.88 24.89 13.53
C ASP A 112 8.89 24.89 12.37
N ALA A 113 9.63 23.78 12.21
CA ALA A 113 10.53 23.61 11.07
C ALA A 113 9.70 23.45 9.78
N PRO A 114 9.99 24.21 8.74
CA PRO A 114 9.16 24.15 7.52
C PRO A 114 9.25 22.82 6.80
N LEU A 115 8.16 22.43 6.17
CA LEU A 115 8.15 21.27 5.25
C LEU A 115 9.01 21.59 4.04
N MET A 116 9.97 20.73 3.77
CA MET A 116 10.84 20.83 2.59
C MET A 116 10.55 19.69 1.64
N PRO A 117 10.16 19.96 0.39
CA PRO A 117 9.99 18.89 -0.59
C PRO A 117 11.26 18.04 -0.73
N GLY A 118 11.06 16.74 -0.92
CA GLY A 118 12.15 15.77 -1.04
C GLY A 118 12.66 15.21 0.30
N ARG A 119 12.40 15.87 1.42
CA ARG A 119 12.75 15.32 2.73
C ARG A 119 11.89 14.10 3.04
N ARG A 120 12.50 13.07 3.63
CA ARG A 120 11.82 11.82 3.96
C ARG A 120 11.19 11.88 5.34
N TYR A 121 9.95 11.44 5.42
CA TYR A 121 9.16 11.29 6.65
C TYR A 121 8.69 9.85 6.74
N LEU A 122 8.17 9.45 7.90
CA LEU A 122 7.31 8.27 8.00
C LEU A 122 5.87 8.72 7.81
N LEU A 123 5.13 8.02 6.98
CA LEU A 123 3.69 8.18 6.85
C LEU A 123 3.03 7.04 7.58
N ARG A 124 2.07 7.37 8.45
CA ARG A 124 1.26 6.39 9.15
C ARG A 124 -0.20 6.53 8.75
N GLN A 125 -0.78 5.45 8.23
CA GLN A 125 -2.19 5.32 7.90
C GLN A 125 -2.74 4.13 8.69
N GLY A 126 -3.50 4.43 9.76
CA GLY A 126 -3.90 3.36 10.69
C GLY A 126 -2.67 2.61 11.23
N PRO A 127 -2.65 1.27 11.14
CA PRO A 127 -1.47 0.49 11.57
C PRO A 127 -0.36 0.41 10.52
N ALA A 128 -0.61 0.79 9.27
CA ALA A 128 0.42 0.80 8.20
C ALA A 128 1.41 1.93 8.42
N MET A 129 2.70 1.65 8.16
CA MET A 129 3.76 2.65 8.27
C MET A 129 4.73 2.46 7.10
N VAL A 130 4.95 3.53 6.32
CA VAL A 130 5.82 3.52 5.14
C VAL A 130 6.64 4.80 5.10
N ASN A 131 7.76 4.79 4.36
CA ASN A 131 8.50 6.02 4.11
C ASN A 131 7.78 6.84 3.04
N ALA A 132 7.71 8.14 3.26
CA ALA A 132 7.05 9.07 2.36
C ALA A 132 7.90 10.32 2.17
N GLN A 133 7.74 10.94 1.02
CA GLN A 133 8.27 12.28 0.78
C GLN A 133 7.24 13.12 0.04
N VAL A 134 7.17 14.40 0.35
CA VAL A 134 6.41 15.36 -0.45
C VAL A 134 7.26 15.67 -1.68
N THR A 135 6.76 15.33 -2.85
CA THR A 135 7.49 15.55 -4.11
C THR A 135 7.20 16.91 -4.69
N ASP A 136 6.01 17.43 -4.41
CA ASP A 136 5.59 18.71 -4.97
C ASP A 136 4.51 19.35 -4.09
N ILE A 137 4.58 20.66 -3.87
CA ILE A 137 3.52 21.44 -3.26
C ILE A 137 2.81 22.19 -4.40
N LYS A 138 1.58 21.80 -4.71
CA LYS A 138 0.83 22.38 -5.81
C LYS A 138 0.46 23.83 -5.53
N HIS A 139 -0.15 24.04 -4.38
CA HIS A 139 -0.51 25.37 -3.88
C HIS A 139 -0.85 25.26 -2.39
N ALA A 140 -0.60 26.31 -1.65
CA ALA A 140 -1.14 26.48 -0.30
C ALA A 140 -2.50 27.16 -0.40
N VAL A 141 -3.34 26.91 0.59
CA VAL A 141 -4.69 27.48 0.70
C VAL A 141 -4.70 28.45 1.87
N ASP A 142 -5.07 29.68 1.62
CA ASP A 142 -5.30 30.65 2.69
C ASP A 142 -6.60 30.28 3.41
N VAL A 143 -6.52 29.96 4.69
CA VAL A 143 -7.64 29.43 5.46
C VAL A 143 -8.78 30.45 5.66
N ASN A 144 -8.50 31.74 5.51
CA ASN A 144 -9.51 32.80 5.69
C ASN A 144 -10.21 33.13 4.38
N THR A 145 -9.47 33.19 3.27
CA THR A 145 -9.99 33.64 1.98
C THR A 145 -10.27 32.47 1.02
N LEU A 146 -9.73 31.28 1.32
CA LEU A 146 -9.73 30.10 0.48
C LEU A 146 -8.97 30.30 -0.85
N ALA A 147 -8.17 31.36 -0.95
CA ALA A 147 -7.38 31.67 -2.14
C ALA A 147 -6.17 30.73 -2.23
N GLU A 148 -5.88 30.27 -3.43
CA GLU A 148 -4.69 29.48 -3.70
C GLU A 148 -3.45 30.37 -3.82
N ARG A 149 -2.34 29.92 -3.25
CA ARG A 149 -1.08 30.65 -3.20
C ARG A 149 0.06 29.71 -3.57
N SER A 150 0.89 30.11 -4.53
CA SER A 150 2.07 29.34 -4.91
C SER A 150 3.13 29.44 -3.81
N VAL A 151 3.61 28.32 -3.30
CA VAL A 151 4.63 28.26 -2.25
C VAL A 151 5.62 27.14 -2.54
N LYS A 152 6.83 27.25 -2.02
CA LYS A 152 7.87 26.22 -2.16
C LYS A 152 8.05 25.40 -0.88
N THR A 153 7.58 25.91 0.25
CA THR A 153 7.66 25.25 1.55
C THR A 153 6.37 25.52 2.32
N LEU A 154 6.09 24.75 3.37
CA LEU A 154 4.97 25.02 4.27
C LEU A 154 5.50 25.37 5.64
N ALA A 155 5.00 26.46 6.21
CA ALA A 155 5.22 26.85 7.59
C ALA A 155 4.16 26.24 8.51
N LEU A 156 4.36 26.39 9.81
CA LEU A 156 3.40 25.94 10.83
C LEU A 156 1.99 26.46 10.52
N ASN A 157 1.02 25.56 10.54
CA ASN A 157 -0.40 25.80 10.27
C ASN A 157 -0.76 26.09 8.80
N ASP A 158 0.22 26.01 7.89
CA ASP A 158 -0.13 26.08 6.46
C ASP A 158 -0.93 24.84 6.05
N VAL A 159 -1.91 25.07 5.17
CA VAL A 159 -2.68 24.02 4.50
C VAL A 159 -2.36 24.06 3.02
N ALA A 160 -2.07 22.90 2.44
CA ALA A 160 -1.67 22.85 1.02
C ALA A 160 -2.09 21.56 0.34
N VAL A 161 -2.28 21.64 -0.96
CA VAL A 161 -2.40 20.44 -1.81
C VAL A 161 -0.99 19.99 -2.19
N CYS A 162 -0.65 18.77 -1.84
CA CYS A 162 0.68 18.20 -2.06
C CYS A 162 0.59 16.89 -2.82
N ASN A 163 1.62 16.60 -3.63
CA ASN A 163 1.86 15.28 -4.16
C ASN A 163 2.86 14.56 -3.25
N LEU A 164 2.56 13.31 -2.93
CA LEU A 164 3.41 12.46 -2.09
C LEU A 164 3.82 11.21 -2.86
N SER A 165 5.03 10.73 -2.56
CA SER A 165 5.55 9.46 -3.05
C SER A 165 5.95 8.59 -1.86
N LEU A 166 5.64 7.31 -1.94
CA LEU A 166 5.91 6.30 -0.91
C LEU A 166 6.97 5.31 -1.41
N ASP A 167 7.70 4.70 -0.49
CA ASP A 167 8.64 3.62 -0.83
C ASP A 167 7.95 2.27 -1.08
N LYS A 168 6.70 2.13 -0.63
CA LYS A 168 5.87 0.94 -0.86
C LYS A 168 4.45 1.38 -1.19
N ALA A 169 3.83 0.70 -2.13
CA ALA A 169 2.42 0.92 -2.43
C ALA A 169 1.54 0.47 -1.25
N ILE A 170 0.53 1.26 -0.95
CA ILE A 170 -0.48 0.96 0.07
C ILE A 170 -1.88 1.14 -0.53
N ALA A 171 -2.88 0.57 0.13
CA ALA A 171 -4.28 0.81 -0.25
C ALA A 171 -4.65 2.26 0.13
N LEU A 172 -5.20 3.01 -0.82
CA LEU A 172 -5.52 4.43 -0.65
C LEU A 172 -6.96 4.70 -1.06
N GLU A 173 -7.71 5.33 -0.19
CA GLU A 173 -9.05 5.84 -0.54
C GLU A 173 -9.08 7.35 -0.36
N GLY A 174 -9.87 8.03 -1.14
CA GLY A 174 -10.13 9.46 -0.92
C GLY A 174 -10.78 9.68 0.45
N TYR A 175 -10.35 10.71 1.16
CA TYR A 175 -10.93 11.05 2.47
C TYR A 175 -12.43 11.28 2.37
N GLY A 176 -12.89 11.88 1.28
CA GLY A 176 -14.34 12.08 1.04
C GLY A 176 -15.10 10.77 0.90
N ASP A 177 -14.45 9.74 0.34
CA ASP A 177 -15.08 8.43 0.16
C ASP A 177 -15.09 7.64 1.47
N ASN A 178 -13.95 7.62 2.17
CA ASN A 178 -13.83 6.88 3.44
C ASN A 178 -12.83 7.57 4.38
N PRO A 179 -13.30 8.42 5.30
CA PRO A 179 -12.41 9.11 6.24
C PRO A 179 -11.55 8.17 7.09
N ALA A 180 -12.03 6.96 7.40
CA ALA A 180 -11.30 6.03 8.25
C ALA A 180 -10.03 5.49 7.60
N THR A 181 -10.02 5.38 6.27
CA THR A 181 -8.88 4.87 5.48
C THR A 181 -8.22 5.94 4.60
N GLY A 182 -8.83 7.13 4.51
CA GLY A 182 -8.35 8.25 3.69
C GLY A 182 -7.54 9.29 4.42
N ASN A 183 -7.14 9.04 5.68
CA ASN A 183 -6.34 9.98 6.46
C ASN A 183 -4.97 9.40 6.80
N PHE A 184 -4.01 10.28 7.09
CA PHE A 184 -2.67 9.87 7.51
C PHE A 184 -2.00 10.96 8.35
N ILE A 185 -0.93 10.57 9.04
CA ILE A 185 -0.01 11.53 9.68
C ILE A 185 1.39 11.36 9.10
N LEU A 186 2.14 12.46 9.13
CA LEU A 186 3.56 12.50 8.80
C LEU A 186 4.37 12.64 10.09
N ILE A 187 5.38 11.80 10.22
CA ILE A 187 6.21 11.70 11.42
C ILE A 187 7.67 11.98 11.03
N ASP A 188 8.32 12.84 11.75
CA ASP A 188 9.76 13.09 11.56
C ASP A 188 10.55 11.86 12.00
N ARG A 189 11.49 11.42 11.15
CA ARG A 189 12.23 10.17 11.35
C ARG A 189 13.28 10.24 12.47
N VAL A 190 13.65 11.44 12.86
CA VAL A 190 14.70 11.65 13.89
C VAL A 190 14.08 11.86 15.28
N THR A 191 13.09 12.75 15.33
CA THR A 191 12.45 13.14 16.59
C THR A 191 11.27 12.24 16.96
N ASN A 192 10.73 11.49 15.99
CA ASN A 192 9.47 10.75 16.09
C ASN A 192 8.25 11.63 16.40
N ALA A 193 8.37 12.94 16.22
CA ALA A 193 7.25 13.87 16.40
C ALA A 193 6.32 13.83 15.17
N THR A 194 5.02 13.97 15.40
CA THR A 194 4.06 14.19 14.32
C THR A 194 4.26 15.61 13.79
N VAL A 195 4.61 15.74 12.52
CA VAL A 195 4.93 17.01 11.89
C VAL A 195 3.89 17.47 10.87
N GLY A 196 2.95 16.61 10.53
CA GLY A 196 1.84 16.95 9.64
C GLY A 196 0.76 15.91 9.67
N CYS A 197 -0.39 16.27 9.15
CA CYS A 197 -1.48 15.32 8.88
C CYS A 197 -2.06 15.61 7.51
N GLY A 198 -2.76 14.62 6.95
CA GLY A 198 -3.32 14.82 5.63
C GLY A 198 -4.54 13.97 5.32
N MET A 199 -5.23 14.41 4.29
CA MET A 199 -6.43 13.80 3.75
C MET A 199 -6.17 13.45 2.28
N VAL A 200 -6.22 12.16 1.96
CA VAL A 200 -6.00 11.66 0.60
C VAL A 200 -7.08 12.23 -0.33
N LYS A 201 -6.68 12.79 -1.47
CA LYS A 201 -7.61 13.22 -2.52
C LYS A 201 -7.80 12.10 -3.55
N PHE A 202 -6.72 11.67 -4.17
CA PHE A 202 -6.74 10.60 -5.17
C PHE A 202 -5.34 10.04 -5.42
N ALA A 203 -5.30 8.79 -5.87
CA ALA A 203 -4.06 8.13 -6.26
C ALA A 203 -3.58 8.68 -7.61
N LEU A 204 -2.30 9.05 -7.70
CA LEU A 204 -1.67 9.54 -8.93
C LEU A 204 -1.15 8.39 -9.79
N ARG A 205 -0.68 7.33 -9.15
CA ARG A 205 -0.15 6.15 -9.81
C ARG A 205 -0.65 4.91 -9.09
N ARG A 206 -1.21 3.99 -9.85
CA ARG A 206 -1.68 2.70 -9.32
C ARG A 206 -0.61 1.64 -9.53
N ALA A 207 -0.05 1.11 -8.45
CA ALA A 207 0.93 0.03 -8.52
C ALA A 207 0.35 -1.24 -9.18
N ALA A 208 -0.96 -1.44 -9.07
CA ALA A 208 -1.65 -2.61 -9.63
C ALA A 208 -1.84 -2.57 -11.17
N ASN A 209 -1.41 -1.50 -11.84
CA ASN A 209 -1.44 -1.46 -13.31
C ASN A 209 -0.29 -2.24 -13.96
N ILE A 210 0.47 -3.02 -13.18
CA ILE A 210 1.24 -4.10 -13.77
C ILE A 210 0.25 -5.27 -14.03
N HIS A 211 -0.72 -5.05 -14.88
CA HIS A 211 -1.33 -6.17 -15.58
C HIS A 211 -0.18 -6.82 -16.35
N ARG A 212 0.15 -8.04 -16.04
CA ARG A 212 0.83 -8.90 -17.00
C ARG A 212 -0.07 -8.90 -18.24
N HIS A 213 0.19 -7.99 -19.15
CA HIS A 213 -0.30 -8.16 -20.51
C HIS A 213 0.19 -9.56 -20.91
N ALA A 214 -0.73 -10.47 -21.09
CA ALA A 214 -0.43 -11.72 -21.76
C ALA A 214 0.08 -11.30 -23.14
N MET A 215 1.40 -11.19 -23.25
CA MET A 215 2.01 -10.91 -24.54
C MET A 215 1.64 -12.07 -25.47
N LYS A 216 1.16 -11.75 -26.68
CA LYS A 216 0.79 -12.73 -27.67
C LYS A 216 1.97 -13.67 -28.01
N VAL A 217 3.21 -13.23 -27.74
CA VAL A 217 4.42 -14.05 -27.82
C VAL A 217 4.92 -14.27 -26.38
N ASP A 218 4.63 -15.42 -25.81
CA ASP A 218 5.04 -15.79 -24.46
C ASP A 218 6.49 -16.33 -24.42
N ALA A 219 6.96 -16.68 -23.22
CA ALA A 219 8.32 -17.21 -23.02
C ALA A 219 8.52 -18.53 -23.76
N ALA A 220 7.48 -19.37 -23.84
CA ALA A 220 7.56 -20.66 -24.54
C ALA A 220 7.68 -20.45 -26.06
N ALA A 221 6.92 -19.54 -26.63
CA ALA A 221 6.99 -19.18 -28.04
C ALA A 221 8.37 -18.60 -28.40
N ARG A 222 8.96 -17.77 -27.53
CA ARG A 222 10.31 -17.22 -27.75
C ARG A 222 11.37 -18.31 -27.65
N ALA A 223 11.25 -19.21 -26.66
CA ALA A 223 12.18 -20.33 -26.52
C ALA A 223 12.15 -21.25 -27.74
N ALA A 224 10.96 -21.56 -28.26
CA ALA A 224 10.80 -22.35 -29.46
C ALA A 224 11.38 -21.66 -30.72
N ALA A 225 11.15 -20.35 -30.86
CA ALA A 225 11.67 -19.58 -32.00
C ALA A 225 13.21 -19.46 -31.99
N ASN A 226 13.82 -19.49 -30.82
CA ASN A 226 15.27 -19.39 -30.66
C ASN A 226 15.97 -20.75 -30.49
N ASP A 227 15.20 -21.84 -30.48
CA ASP A 227 15.66 -23.20 -30.21
C ASP A 227 16.55 -23.30 -28.98
N GLN A 228 16.14 -22.61 -27.91
CA GLN A 228 16.90 -22.62 -26.66
C GLN A 228 15.98 -22.51 -25.45
N LYS A 229 16.38 -23.14 -24.35
CA LYS A 229 15.64 -23.10 -23.07
C LYS A 229 16.00 -21.81 -22.33
N ALA A 230 15.01 -20.98 -22.02
CA ALA A 230 15.22 -19.77 -21.26
C ALA A 230 15.69 -20.07 -19.82
N CYS A 231 16.77 -19.44 -19.40
CA CYS A 231 17.27 -19.55 -18.03
C CYS A 231 17.85 -18.21 -17.57
N VAL A 232 17.98 -18.04 -16.26
CA VAL A 232 18.64 -16.88 -15.66
C VAL A 232 19.90 -17.37 -14.96
N LEU A 233 21.04 -16.78 -15.31
CA LEU A 233 22.31 -17.03 -14.65
C LEU A 233 22.54 -15.92 -13.62
N TRP A 234 22.54 -16.28 -12.34
CA TRP A 234 22.67 -15.32 -11.24
C TRP A 234 24.08 -15.40 -10.63
N PHE A 235 24.87 -14.34 -10.80
CA PHE A 235 26.25 -14.27 -10.28
C PHE A 235 26.24 -13.62 -8.90
N THR A 236 26.67 -14.33 -7.86
CA THR A 236 26.75 -13.83 -6.48
C THR A 236 28.20 -13.81 -6.00
N GLY A 237 28.48 -13.01 -5.00
CA GLY A 237 29.80 -12.90 -4.38
C GLY A 237 30.10 -11.49 -3.86
N LEU A 238 31.18 -11.36 -3.13
CA LEU A 238 31.62 -10.10 -2.54
C LEU A 238 31.97 -9.06 -3.62
N SER A 239 31.99 -7.79 -3.23
CA SER A 239 32.46 -6.71 -4.11
C SER A 239 33.92 -6.98 -4.51
N GLY A 240 34.25 -6.80 -5.78
CA GLY A 240 35.59 -7.07 -6.28
C GLY A 240 35.89 -8.54 -6.62
N ALA A 241 34.95 -9.47 -6.44
CA ALA A 241 35.16 -10.91 -6.72
C ALA A 241 35.14 -11.30 -8.22
N GLY A 242 35.19 -10.33 -9.13
CA GLY A 242 35.26 -10.59 -10.57
C GLY A 242 33.92 -11.01 -11.21
N LYS A 243 32.78 -10.82 -10.55
CA LYS A 243 31.46 -11.23 -11.07
C LYS A 243 31.18 -10.69 -12.48
N SER A 244 31.41 -9.40 -12.66
CA SER A 244 31.15 -8.75 -13.96
C SER A 244 32.09 -9.29 -15.08
N THR A 245 33.34 -9.57 -14.74
CA THR A 245 34.30 -10.14 -15.67
C THR A 245 33.88 -11.55 -16.10
N ILE A 246 33.45 -12.38 -15.13
CA ILE A 246 32.99 -13.73 -15.43
C ILE A 246 31.69 -13.68 -16.25
N ALA A 247 30.75 -12.79 -15.88
CA ALA A 247 29.48 -12.63 -16.59
C ALA A 247 29.73 -12.25 -18.06
N ASP A 248 30.65 -11.31 -18.30
CA ASP A 248 31.02 -10.86 -19.64
C ASP A 248 31.64 -12.03 -20.47
N GLN A 249 32.51 -12.81 -19.84
CA GLN A 249 33.11 -13.99 -20.55
C GLN A 249 32.05 -15.05 -20.86
N VAL A 250 31.12 -15.30 -19.96
CA VAL A 250 30.02 -16.25 -20.16
C VAL A 250 29.13 -15.76 -21.32
N GLU A 251 28.78 -14.47 -21.31
CA GLU A 251 27.99 -13.85 -22.39
C GLU A 251 28.67 -14.01 -23.74
N GLN A 252 29.97 -13.71 -23.84
CA GLN A 252 30.74 -13.84 -25.08
C GLN A 252 30.71 -15.28 -25.58
N ARG A 253 30.92 -16.28 -24.72
CA ARG A 253 30.88 -17.69 -25.09
C ARG A 253 29.51 -18.15 -25.55
N LEU A 254 28.47 -17.73 -24.87
CA LEU A 254 27.09 -18.06 -25.27
C LEU A 254 26.74 -17.44 -26.61
N HIS A 255 27.13 -16.18 -26.81
CA HIS A 255 26.94 -15.47 -28.08
C HIS A 255 27.68 -16.20 -29.23
N ALA A 256 28.95 -16.57 -29.01
CA ALA A 256 29.75 -17.31 -29.99
C ALA A 256 29.14 -18.69 -30.31
N ALA A 257 28.44 -19.29 -29.36
CA ALA A 257 27.75 -20.56 -29.55
C ALA A 257 26.34 -20.39 -30.19
N GLY A 258 25.96 -19.16 -30.54
CA GLY A 258 24.68 -18.86 -31.19
C GLY A 258 23.49 -18.67 -30.25
N HIS A 259 23.72 -18.59 -28.95
CA HIS A 259 22.65 -18.35 -27.97
C HIS A 259 22.37 -16.87 -27.83
N ARG A 260 21.12 -16.56 -27.64
CA ARG A 260 20.73 -15.17 -27.42
C ARG A 260 20.75 -14.80 -25.94
N UNK A 261 21.44 -13.84 -25.55
CA UNK A 261 21.49 -13.37 -24.24
C UNK A 261 20.73 -12.13 -24.22
N UNK A 262 20.31 -11.98 -23.56
CA UNK A 262 19.51 -10.81 -23.37
C UNK A 262 19.59 -10.27 -22.06
#